data_1b817b40e1705596993e42cd7f4a9d0a
#
_entry.id   1b817b40e1705596993e42cd7f4a9d0a
#
_cell.length_a   1.000
_cell.length_b   1.000
_cell.length_c   1.000
_cell.angle_alpha   90.00
_cell.angle_beta   90.00
_cell.angle_gamma   90.00
#
_symmetry.space_group_name_H-M   'P 1'
#
loop_
_entity.id
_entity.type
_entity.pdbx_description
1 polymer ?
#
loop_
_entity_poly.entity_id
_entity_poly.type
_entity_poly.pdbx_seq_one_letter_code
_entity_poly.pdbx_strand_id
1 'polypeptide(L)'
;FAGYAAGMKGKALNSRSVNDGKVTDHHALIVTENLPGKLETDEQAVYELIAGRMLEAFSEKCIKDVTSVVLDCSGSLFTVKGSVIKSAGWRAVFGEKEDGEDNATLPAMQDGDSLPLSDIELLEKQSKPKPLHTESSLLSSMETAGKELENTDLKASMKDTGIGTPATRAAIIETLFSRQYIVREKKNLVPTEKGLAVYNIIRDKKIADVEMTGMWENTLAKIESGEMNPDTFRKGIEVYARQITAELLDVQLSFASGSGCICPKCKTGRILFYPKVAKCSNVDCSVTIFRNKSDKQLTDKQITELVTTGKTGLIKGFKSKNGKVFDASLAFDEQFNVTFVFPEKKGKPKK
;
A
#
# COMPACT_ATOMS: atom_id res chain seq x y z
N PHE A 1 -9.13 -17.29 -25.45
CA PHE A 1 -10.43 -16.59 -25.50
C PHE A 1 -11.20 -16.74 -26.81
N ALA A 2 -10.59 -17.24 -27.89
CA ALA A 2 -11.24 -17.29 -29.22
C ALA A 2 -12.60 -18.04 -29.22
N GLY A 3 -12.68 -19.19 -28.55
CA GLY A 3 -13.92 -19.97 -28.46
C GLY A 3 -15.02 -19.22 -27.69
N TYR A 4 -14.66 -18.53 -26.61
CA TYR A 4 -15.60 -17.73 -25.83
C TYR A 4 -16.11 -16.52 -26.64
N ALA A 5 -15.22 -15.79 -27.25
CA ALA A 5 -15.53 -14.64 -28.09
C ALA A 5 -16.42 -15.01 -29.28
N ALA A 6 -16.18 -16.16 -29.92
CA ALA A 6 -17.02 -16.69 -31.01
C ALA A 6 -18.46 -16.93 -30.52
N GLY A 7 -18.63 -17.44 -29.30
CA GLY A 7 -19.95 -17.65 -28.68
C GLY A 7 -20.71 -16.37 -28.32
N MET A 8 -20.01 -15.23 -28.25
CA MET A 8 -20.63 -13.91 -28.03
C MET A 8 -21.09 -13.21 -29.31
N LYS A 9 -20.60 -13.64 -30.48
CA LYS A 9 -20.89 -13.01 -31.75
C LYS A 9 -22.40 -13.03 -32.05
N GLY A 10 -22.95 -11.86 -32.32
CA GLY A 10 -24.37 -11.68 -32.61
C GLY A 10 -25.29 -11.62 -31.38
N LYS A 11 -24.77 -11.76 -30.16
CA LYS A 11 -25.51 -11.48 -28.93
C LYS A 11 -25.57 -10.01 -28.60
N ALA A 12 -26.63 -9.58 -27.91
CA ALA A 12 -26.73 -8.23 -27.40
C ALA A 12 -25.66 -8.00 -26.32
N LEU A 13 -24.93 -6.89 -26.41
CA LEU A 13 -23.94 -6.51 -25.42
C LEU A 13 -24.62 -6.10 -24.10
N ASN A 14 -23.95 -6.35 -22.99
CA ASN A 14 -24.40 -5.90 -21.69
C ASN A 14 -24.45 -4.37 -21.62
N SER A 15 -25.64 -3.78 -21.58
CA SER A 15 -25.87 -2.34 -21.56
C SER A 15 -25.23 -1.61 -20.36
N ARG A 16 -24.93 -2.34 -19.25
CA ARG A 16 -24.23 -1.75 -18.08
C ARG A 16 -22.79 -1.37 -18.38
N SER A 17 -22.19 -1.97 -19.40
CA SER A 17 -20.80 -1.73 -19.81
C SER A 17 -20.69 -0.64 -20.88
N VAL A 18 -21.82 -0.04 -21.30
CA VAL A 18 -21.87 1.06 -22.26
C VAL A 18 -22.61 2.22 -21.59
N ASN A 19 -21.90 3.26 -21.21
CA ASN A 19 -22.49 4.43 -20.56
C ASN A 19 -21.66 5.67 -20.83
N ASP A 20 -22.05 6.45 -21.84
CA ASP A 20 -21.35 7.66 -22.25
C ASP A 20 -21.35 8.73 -21.15
N GLY A 21 -22.39 8.81 -20.34
CA GLY A 21 -22.48 9.76 -19.23
C GLY A 21 -21.50 9.50 -18.08
N LYS A 22 -20.83 8.32 -18.08
CA LYS A 22 -19.77 7.97 -17.09
C LYS A 22 -18.37 8.08 -17.64
N VAL A 23 -18.21 8.44 -18.91
CA VAL A 23 -16.90 8.72 -19.50
C VAL A 23 -16.55 10.16 -19.19
N THR A 24 -15.56 10.35 -18.30
CA THR A 24 -15.07 11.69 -17.93
C THR A 24 -13.80 12.03 -18.71
N ASP A 25 -12.65 11.51 -18.27
CA ASP A 25 -11.34 11.84 -18.85
C ASP A 25 -10.92 10.86 -19.94
N HIS A 26 -11.17 9.56 -19.72
CA HIS A 26 -10.71 8.48 -20.59
C HIS A 26 -11.81 7.43 -20.78
N HIS A 27 -11.87 6.85 -21.98
CA HIS A 27 -12.64 5.64 -22.21
C HIS A 27 -11.93 4.41 -21.61
N ALA A 28 -12.64 3.29 -21.54
CA ALA A 28 -12.06 2.02 -21.08
C ALA A 28 -10.91 1.55 -22.00
N LEU A 29 -9.97 0.78 -21.41
CA LEU A 29 -8.97 0.07 -22.20
C LEU A 29 -9.65 -1.08 -22.94
N ILE A 30 -9.48 -1.09 -24.26
CA ILE A 30 -10.02 -2.14 -25.14
C ILE A 30 -8.92 -2.63 -26.08
N VAL A 31 -9.04 -3.88 -26.51
CA VAL A 31 -8.19 -4.38 -27.61
C VAL A 31 -8.64 -3.77 -28.93
N THR A 32 -7.69 -3.55 -29.83
CA THR A 32 -7.96 -3.06 -31.19
C THR A 32 -8.06 -4.21 -32.19
N GLU A 33 -8.41 -3.92 -33.43
CA GLU A 33 -8.39 -4.87 -34.55
C GLU A 33 -6.97 -5.32 -34.95
N ASN A 34 -5.94 -4.60 -34.50
CA ASN A 34 -4.55 -4.97 -34.79
C ASN A 34 -4.14 -6.14 -33.87
N LEU A 35 -3.79 -7.26 -34.50
CA LEU A 35 -3.26 -8.38 -33.76
C LEU A 35 -1.86 -8.03 -33.23
N PRO A 36 -1.54 -8.35 -31.96
CA PRO A 36 -0.22 -8.13 -31.45
C PRO A 36 0.79 -9.06 -32.17
N GLY A 37 1.99 -8.54 -32.38
CA GLY A 37 3.11 -9.37 -32.83
C GLY A 37 3.56 -10.35 -31.74
N LYS A 38 4.82 -10.77 -31.80
CA LYS A 38 5.41 -11.59 -30.71
C LYS A 38 5.55 -10.69 -29.45
N LEU A 39 4.85 -11.05 -28.40
CA LEU A 39 4.91 -10.39 -27.11
C LEU A 39 5.87 -11.12 -26.17
N GLU A 40 6.53 -10.38 -25.28
CA GLU A 40 7.24 -10.98 -24.15
C GLU A 40 6.25 -11.51 -23.11
N THR A 41 6.72 -12.34 -22.18
CA THR A 41 5.85 -13.05 -21.21
C THR A 41 4.96 -12.12 -20.41
N ASP A 42 5.51 -11.01 -19.92
CA ASP A 42 4.76 -10.05 -19.10
C ASP A 42 3.78 -9.22 -19.95
N GLU A 43 4.17 -8.86 -21.16
CA GLU A 43 3.31 -8.17 -22.13
C GLU A 43 2.13 -9.06 -22.53
N GLN A 44 2.39 -10.35 -22.79
CA GLN A 44 1.34 -11.34 -23.09
C GLN A 44 0.34 -11.46 -21.93
N ALA A 45 0.83 -11.54 -20.69
CA ALA A 45 -0.03 -11.64 -19.51
C ALA A 45 -0.92 -10.40 -19.35
N VAL A 46 -0.39 -9.19 -19.54
CA VAL A 46 -1.15 -7.94 -19.50
C VAL A 46 -2.18 -7.87 -20.63
N TYR A 47 -1.79 -8.23 -21.85
CA TYR A 47 -2.69 -8.27 -23.00
C TYR A 47 -3.86 -9.23 -22.77
N GLU A 48 -3.58 -10.44 -22.28
CA GLU A 48 -4.61 -11.43 -21.96
C GLU A 48 -5.54 -10.95 -20.85
N LEU A 49 -5.01 -10.28 -19.84
CA LEU A 49 -5.82 -9.69 -18.77
C LEU A 49 -6.78 -8.64 -19.33
N ILE A 50 -6.31 -7.71 -20.18
CA ILE A 50 -7.14 -6.66 -20.79
C ILE A 50 -8.20 -7.29 -21.68
N ALA A 51 -7.83 -8.21 -22.56
CA ALA A 51 -8.75 -8.89 -23.46
C ALA A 51 -9.82 -9.69 -22.69
N GLY A 52 -9.39 -10.43 -21.66
CA GLY A 52 -10.29 -11.19 -20.80
C GLY A 52 -11.27 -10.28 -20.04
N ARG A 53 -10.80 -9.19 -19.45
CA ARG A 53 -11.65 -8.20 -18.76
C ARG A 53 -12.64 -7.53 -19.71
N MET A 54 -12.24 -7.22 -20.94
CA MET A 54 -13.16 -6.73 -21.95
C MET A 54 -14.27 -7.74 -22.25
N LEU A 55 -13.93 -9.01 -22.45
CA LEU A 55 -14.93 -10.07 -22.67
C LEU A 55 -15.85 -10.24 -21.47
N GLU A 56 -15.35 -10.23 -20.23
CA GLU A 56 -16.16 -10.27 -19.01
C GLU A 56 -17.17 -9.13 -18.96
N ALA A 57 -16.71 -7.91 -19.25
CA ALA A 57 -17.54 -6.70 -19.18
C ALA A 57 -18.77 -6.76 -20.11
N PHE A 58 -18.61 -7.35 -21.28
CA PHE A 58 -19.69 -7.48 -22.28
C PHE A 58 -20.47 -8.80 -22.19
N SER A 59 -20.07 -9.70 -21.29
CA SER A 59 -20.70 -11.02 -21.13
C SER A 59 -22.03 -10.95 -20.35
N GLU A 60 -22.74 -12.05 -20.40
CA GLU A 60 -23.96 -12.27 -19.60
C GLU A 60 -23.60 -12.31 -18.11
N LYS A 61 -24.59 -12.07 -17.26
CA LYS A 61 -24.43 -12.14 -15.81
C LYS A 61 -24.20 -13.57 -15.35
N CYS A 62 -23.36 -13.74 -14.33
CA CYS A 62 -23.33 -14.97 -13.55
C CYS A 62 -24.62 -15.05 -12.73
N ILE A 63 -25.32 -16.19 -12.82
CA ILE A 63 -26.54 -16.48 -12.06
C ILE A 63 -26.21 -17.58 -11.06
N LYS A 64 -26.53 -17.33 -9.78
CA LYS A 64 -26.35 -18.28 -8.68
C LYS A 64 -27.67 -18.51 -7.96
N ASP A 65 -27.95 -19.76 -7.58
CA ASP A 65 -28.90 -20.05 -6.54
C ASP A 65 -28.23 -19.96 -5.18
N VAL A 66 -28.79 -19.14 -4.31
CA VAL A 66 -28.27 -18.96 -2.94
C VAL A 66 -29.30 -19.53 -1.97
N THR A 67 -28.92 -20.54 -1.22
CA THR A 67 -29.70 -21.13 -0.15
C THR A 67 -29.20 -20.60 1.19
N SER A 68 -30.11 -20.03 1.98
CA SER A 68 -29.85 -19.62 3.36
C SER A 68 -30.73 -20.47 4.28
N VAL A 69 -30.11 -21.17 5.21
CA VAL A 69 -30.80 -22.05 6.16
C VAL A 69 -30.58 -21.50 7.57
N VAL A 70 -31.67 -21.48 8.34
CA VAL A 70 -31.63 -21.16 9.78
C VAL A 70 -32.11 -22.43 10.51
N LEU A 71 -31.25 -22.96 11.37
CA LEU A 71 -31.55 -24.12 12.20
C LEU A 71 -31.79 -23.66 13.63
N ASP A 72 -32.86 -24.11 14.24
CA ASP A 72 -33.13 -23.90 15.66
C ASP A 72 -32.76 -25.18 16.44
N CYS A 73 -31.87 -25.02 17.40
CA CYS A 73 -31.54 -26.08 18.34
C CYS A 73 -31.80 -25.59 19.77
N SER A 74 -32.94 -25.96 20.32
CA SER A 74 -33.35 -25.60 21.68
C SER A 74 -33.27 -24.09 21.96
N GLY A 75 -33.70 -23.25 21.00
CA GLY A 75 -33.70 -21.78 21.09
C GLY A 75 -32.41 -21.13 20.66
N SER A 76 -31.36 -21.90 20.31
CA SER A 76 -30.14 -21.38 19.73
C SER A 76 -30.21 -21.47 18.20
N LEU A 77 -30.04 -20.33 17.53
CA LEU A 77 -30.13 -20.24 16.08
C LEU A 77 -28.75 -20.38 15.41
N PHE A 78 -28.67 -21.32 14.49
CA PHE A 78 -27.48 -21.54 13.65
C PHE A 78 -27.83 -21.18 12.21
N THR A 79 -26.95 -20.44 11.54
CA THR A 79 -27.16 -20.03 10.15
C THR A 79 -26.09 -20.61 9.26
N VAL A 80 -26.49 -21.13 8.10
CA VAL A 80 -25.58 -21.58 7.05
C VAL A 80 -26.07 -21.06 5.70
N LYS A 81 -25.11 -20.72 4.82
CA LYS A 81 -25.39 -20.30 3.45
C LYS A 81 -24.61 -21.19 2.49
N GLY A 82 -25.27 -21.57 1.42
CA GLY A 82 -24.64 -22.25 0.29
C GLY A 82 -25.00 -21.56 -1.01
N SER A 83 -24.19 -21.74 -2.05
CA SER A 83 -24.54 -21.24 -3.38
C SER A 83 -24.09 -22.21 -4.47
N VAL A 84 -24.90 -22.27 -5.54
CA VAL A 84 -24.63 -23.09 -6.74
C VAL A 84 -24.72 -22.20 -7.96
N ILE A 85 -23.70 -22.24 -8.82
CA ILE A 85 -23.67 -21.47 -10.06
C ILE A 85 -24.61 -22.17 -11.05
N LYS A 86 -25.71 -21.50 -11.48
CA LYS A 86 -26.62 -21.94 -12.51
C LYS A 86 -26.19 -21.59 -13.92
N SER A 87 -25.58 -20.40 -14.06
CA SER A 87 -24.99 -19.92 -15.29
C SER A 87 -23.70 -19.16 -14.96
N ALA A 88 -22.60 -19.61 -15.51
CA ALA A 88 -21.30 -19.00 -15.25
C ALA A 88 -21.21 -17.56 -15.77
N GLY A 89 -21.87 -17.26 -16.90
CA GLY A 89 -21.84 -15.93 -17.50
C GLY A 89 -20.39 -15.45 -17.70
N TRP A 90 -20.09 -14.22 -17.26
CA TRP A 90 -18.78 -13.62 -17.38
C TRP A 90 -17.64 -14.44 -16.69
N ARG A 91 -17.95 -15.24 -15.68
CA ARG A 91 -16.93 -16.06 -14.97
C ARG A 91 -16.29 -17.12 -15.87
N ALA A 92 -16.98 -17.53 -16.92
CA ALA A 92 -16.46 -18.52 -17.86
C ALA A 92 -15.28 -18.01 -18.73
N VAL A 93 -15.02 -16.71 -18.77
CA VAL A 93 -13.93 -16.10 -19.55
C VAL A 93 -12.57 -16.63 -19.09
N PHE A 94 -12.31 -16.62 -17.78
CA PHE A 94 -11.08 -17.11 -17.16
C PHE A 94 -11.21 -18.51 -16.54
N GLY A 95 -12.31 -19.19 -16.80
CA GLY A 95 -12.68 -20.43 -16.15
C GLY A 95 -13.42 -20.18 -14.83
N GLU A 96 -14.31 -21.10 -14.48
CA GLU A 96 -15.02 -21.06 -13.21
C GLU A 96 -14.01 -21.23 -12.08
N LYS A 97 -13.86 -20.18 -11.25
CA LYS A 97 -13.20 -20.31 -9.95
C LYS A 97 -14.31 -20.48 -8.93
N GLU A 98 -14.25 -21.55 -8.18
CA GLU A 98 -15.11 -21.71 -7.00
C GLU A 98 -14.89 -20.49 -6.09
N ASP A 99 -15.97 -19.87 -5.67
CA ASP A 99 -15.92 -18.83 -4.65
C ASP A 99 -15.49 -19.55 -3.37
N GLY A 100 -14.33 -19.31 -2.83
CA GLY A 100 -13.63 -19.87 -1.69
C GLY A 100 -14.40 -20.78 -0.70
N GLU A 101 -13.83 -21.12 0.41
CA GLU A 101 -14.31 -22.09 1.42
C GLU A 101 -15.74 -21.85 1.97
N ASP A 102 -16.35 -20.68 1.70
CA ASP A 102 -17.70 -20.33 2.17
C ASP A 102 -18.84 -20.83 1.25
N ASN A 103 -18.54 -21.54 0.14
CA ASN A 103 -19.54 -22.07 -0.80
C ASN A 103 -19.81 -23.56 -0.58
N ALA A 104 -20.38 -23.91 0.56
CA ALA A 104 -20.89 -25.26 0.78
C ALA A 104 -22.06 -25.52 -0.18
N THR A 105 -22.00 -26.63 -0.91
CA THR A 105 -23.19 -27.16 -1.58
C THR A 105 -24.08 -27.77 -0.50
N LEU A 106 -25.18 -27.09 -0.18
CA LEU A 106 -26.14 -27.60 0.80
C LEU A 106 -27.03 -28.66 0.17
N PRO A 107 -27.41 -29.72 0.91
CA PRO A 107 -28.37 -30.66 0.46
C PRO A 107 -29.76 -30.00 0.27
N ALA A 108 -30.64 -30.64 -0.47
CA ALA A 108 -32.02 -30.17 -0.58
C ALA A 108 -32.70 -30.28 0.80
N MET A 109 -33.27 -29.19 1.26
CA MET A 109 -33.96 -29.06 2.55
C MET A 109 -35.26 -28.30 2.36
N GLN A 110 -36.26 -28.60 3.20
CA GLN A 110 -37.52 -27.90 3.24
C GLN A 110 -37.75 -27.26 4.61
N ASP A 111 -38.58 -26.24 4.65
CA ASP A 111 -38.95 -25.60 5.90
C ASP A 111 -39.67 -26.59 6.81
N GLY A 112 -39.24 -26.71 8.08
CA GLY A 112 -39.75 -27.68 9.04
C GLY A 112 -39.05 -29.04 9.06
N ASP A 113 -38.02 -29.26 8.23
CA ASP A 113 -37.21 -30.47 8.28
C ASP A 113 -36.49 -30.58 9.63
N SER A 114 -36.48 -31.78 10.22
CA SER A 114 -35.71 -32.10 11.41
C SER A 114 -34.43 -32.82 11.03
N LEU A 115 -33.30 -32.25 11.41
CA LEU A 115 -31.97 -32.83 11.16
C LEU A 115 -31.42 -33.46 12.43
N PRO A 116 -30.87 -34.69 12.37
CA PRO A 116 -30.19 -35.27 13.52
C PRO A 116 -28.87 -34.54 13.76
N LEU A 117 -28.64 -34.14 15.01
CA LEU A 117 -27.38 -33.58 15.43
C LEU A 117 -26.36 -34.72 15.61
N SER A 118 -25.30 -34.74 14.80
CA SER A 118 -24.28 -35.80 14.83
C SER A 118 -23.10 -35.47 15.68
N ASP A 119 -22.66 -34.20 15.68
CA ASP A 119 -21.50 -33.74 16.41
C ASP A 119 -21.59 -32.25 16.72
N ILE A 120 -21.03 -31.83 17.85
CA ILE A 120 -20.93 -30.44 18.27
C ILE A 120 -19.49 -30.18 18.65
N GLU A 121 -18.84 -29.24 17.96
CA GLU A 121 -17.53 -28.77 18.31
C GLU A 121 -17.57 -27.31 18.77
N LEU A 122 -17.06 -27.06 19.99
CA LEU A 122 -16.86 -25.70 20.49
C LEU A 122 -15.47 -25.21 20.07
N LEU A 123 -15.42 -24.30 19.09
CA LEU A 123 -14.17 -23.71 18.64
C LEU A 123 -13.91 -22.38 19.34
N GLU A 124 -12.84 -22.32 20.14
CA GLU A 124 -12.31 -21.05 20.63
C GLU A 124 -11.55 -20.36 19.51
N LYS A 125 -12.04 -19.20 19.07
CA LYS A 125 -11.40 -18.40 18.02
C LYS A 125 -11.10 -17.00 18.55
N GLN A 126 -9.96 -16.46 18.16
CA GLN A 126 -9.61 -15.06 18.40
C GLN A 126 -9.87 -14.24 17.15
N SER A 127 -10.41 -13.03 17.33
CA SER A 127 -10.50 -12.07 16.23
C SER A 127 -9.11 -11.72 15.74
N LYS A 128 -8.93 -11.68 14.42
CA LYS A 128 -7.68 -11.26 13.79
C LYS A 128 -7.79 -9.80 13.39
N PRO A 129 -6.70 -9.01 13.49
CA PRO A 129 -6.68 -7.67 12.91
C PRO A 129 -6.89 -7.73 11.41
N LYS A 130 -7.33 -6.62 10.82
CA LYS A 130 -7.40 -6.51 9.35
C LYS A 130 -6.03 -6.84 8.75
N PRO A 131 -5.97 -7.57 7.63
CA PRO A 131 -4.71 -7.85 6.96
C PRO A 131 -4.06 -6.55 6.48
N LEU A 132 -2.74 -6.56 6.35
CA LEU A 132 -2.02 -5.46 5.71
C LEU A 132 -2.50 -5.29 4.26
N HIS A 133 -2.49 -4.05 3.78
CA HIS A 133 -2.82 -3.77 2.40
C HIS A 133 -1.85 -4.45 1.44
N THR A 134 -2.39 -4.95 0.34
CA THR A 134 -1.65 -5.19 -0.91
C THR A 134 -1.82 -3.98 -1.83
N GLU A 135 -1.08 -3.89 -2.93
CA GLU A 135 -1.29 -2.82 -3.90
C GLU A 135 -2.73 -2.81 -4.44
N SER A 136 -3.28 -3.99 -4.73
CA SER A 136 -4.66 -4.13 -5.17
C SER A 136 -5.67 -3.64 -4.13
N SER A 137 -5.52 -4.05 -2.86
CA SER A 137 -6.44 -3.61 -1.81
C SER A 137 -6.30 -2.12 -1.47
N LEU A 138 -5.09 -1.54 -1.61
CA LEU A 138 -4.88 -0.11 -1.46
C LEU A 138 -5.54 0.68 -2.59
N LEU A 139 -5.40 0.23 -3.85
CA LEU A 139 -6.11 0.82 -4.99
C LEU A 139 -7.63 0.80 -4.80
N SER A 140 -8.18 -0.33 -4.35
CA SER A 140 -9.62 -0.44 -4.03
C SER A 140 -10.03 0.51 -2.91
N SER A 141 -9.20 0.67 -1.87
CA SER A 141 -9.49 1.61 -0.77
C SER A 141 -9.44 3.06 -1.25
N MET A 142 -8.49 3.42 -2.11
CA MET A 142 -8.45 4.75 -2.72
C MET A 142 -9.70 5.02 -3.57
N GLU A 143 -10.13 4.04 -4.37
CA GLU A 143 -11.33 4.15 -5.20
C GLU A 143 -12.61 4.31 -4.38
N THR A 144 -12.68 3.64 -3.25
CA THR A 144 -13.89 3.59 -2.41
C THR A 144 -13.83 4.51 -1.19
N ALA A 145 -12.82 5.37 -1.09
CA ALA A 145 -12.58 6.22 0.08
C ALA A 145 -13.80 7.08 0.47
N GLY A 146 -14.57 7.55 -0.50
CA GLY A 146 -15.80 8.31 -0.25
C GLY A 146 -16.92 7.53 0.44
N LYS A 147 -16.86 6.19 0.49
CA LYS A 147 -17.90 5.37 1.15
C LYS A 147 -17.92 5.55 2.67
N GLU A 148 -16.79 5.94 3.25
CA GLU A 148 -16.62 6.13 4.69
C GLU A 148 -17.14 7.50 5.18
N LEU A 149 -17.47 8.42 4.25
CA LEU A 149 -17.99 9.75 4.59
C LEU A 149 -19.44 9.65 5.10
N GLU A 150 -19.74 10.39 6.16
CA GLU A 150 -21.08 10.49 6.72
C GLU A 150 -21.98 11.44 5.92
N ASN A 151 -21.39 12.54 5.42
CA ASN A 151 -22.11 13.54 4.63
C ASN A 151 -22.49 12.98 3.25
N THR A 152 -23.78 12.97 2.94
CA THR A 152 -24.35 12.40 1.70
C THR A 152 -23.89 13.13 0.44
N ASP A 153 -23.72 14.45 0.49
CA ASP A 153 -23.32 15.26 -0.66
C ASP A 153 -21.85 15.04 -1.00
N LEU A 154 -21.00 15.02 0.02
CA LEU A 154 -19.57 14.70 -0.13
C LEU A 154 -19.36 13.24 -0.59
N LYS A 155 -20.17 12.33 -0.04
CA LYS A 155 -20.18 10.92 -0.47
C LYS A 155 -20.58 10.79 -1.94
N ALA A 156 -21.57 11.55 -2.39
CA ALA A 156 -22.00 11.59 -3.79
C ALA A 156 -20.89 12.13 -4.70
N SER A 157 -20.23 13.24 -4.31
CA SER A 157 -19.14 13.85 -5.07
C SER A 157 -17.91 12.95 -5.20
N MET A 158 -17.66 12.09 -4.21
CA MET A 158 -16.53 11.14 -4.24
C MET A 158 -16.89 9.76 -4.77
N LYS A 159 -18.14 9.51 -5.13
CA LYS A 159 -18.63 8.17 -5.49
C LYS A 159 -17.89 7.57 -6.68
N ASP A 160 -17.58 8.40 -7.67
CA ASP A 160 -16.97 7.97 -8.94
C ASP A 160 -15.48 8.40 -9.05
N THR A 161 -14.97 9.22 -8.13
CA THR A 161 -13.59 9.73 -8.14
C THR A 161 -12.70 9.08 -7.11
N GLY A 162 -13.12 8.97 -5.85
CA GLY A 162 -12.29 8.48 -4.74
C GLY A 162 -11.09 9.38 -4.46
N ILE A 163 -9.98 8.80 -4.01
CA ILE A 163 -8.69 9.48 -3.87
C ILE A 163 -7.85 9.20 -5.12
N GLY A 164 -7.51 10.25 -5.85
CA GLY A 164 -6.85 10.16 -7.15
C GLY A 164 -7.74 9.55 -8.22
N THR A 165 -7.39 9.78 -9.48
CA THR A 165 -8.06 9.18 -10.64
C THR A 165 -7.46 7.80 -10.95
N PRO A 166 -8.12 6.95 -11.75
CA PRO A 166 -7.53 5.69 -12.22
C PRO A 166 -6.14 5.86 -12.84
N ALA A 167 -5.90 6.96 -13.56
CA ALA A 167 -4.62 7.27 -14.19
C ALA A 167 -3.52 7.67 -13.20
N THR A 168 -3.87 8.24 -12.05
CA THR A 168 -2.90 8.83 -11.10
C THR A 168 -2.62 7.95 -9.87
N ARG A 169 -3.51 7.03 -9.50
CA ARG A 169 -3.37 6.21 -8.29
C ARG A 169 -2.07 5.42 -8.24
N ALA A 170 -1.68 4.79 -9.36
CA ALA A 170 -0.42 4.05 -9.43
C ALA A 170 0.79 4.95 -9.14
N ALA A 171 0.84 6.14 -9.74
CA ALA A 171 1.91 7.13 -9.54
C ALA A 171 1.96 7.64 -8.08
N ILE A 172 0.80 7.79 -7.43
CA ILE A 172 0.71 8.16 -6.01
C ILE A 172 1.36 7.06 -5.16
N ILE A 173 1.01 5.79 -5.39
CA ILE A 173 1.58 4.64 -4.65
C ILE A 173 3.10 4.55 -4.89
N GLU A 174 3.57 4.69 -6.14
CA GLU A 174 5.01 4.70 -6.43
C GLU A 174 5.73 5.87 -5.76
N THR A 175 5.07 7.01 -5.58
CA THR A 175 5.61 8.14 -4.82
C THR A 175 5.82 7.77 -3.34
N LEU A 176 4.93 6.99 -2.73
CA LEU A 176 5.10 6.51 -1.35
C LEU A 176 6.34 5.59 -1.24
N PHE A 177 6.58 4.72 -2.22
CA PHE A 177 7.78 3.87 -2.28
C PHE A 177 9.05 4.70 -2.49
N SER A 178 9.06 5.60 -3.47
CA SER A 178 10.24 6.43 -3.80
C SER A 178 10.65 7.32 -2.63
N ARG A 179 9.69 7.79 -1.84
CA ARG A 179 9.91 8.56 -0.62
C ARG A 179 10.22 7.69 0.59
N GLN A 180 10.20 6.36 0.43
CA GLN A 180 10.43 5.40 1.50
C GLN A 180 9.44 5.54 2.68
N TYR A 181 8.19 5.85 2.40
CA TYR A 181 7.13 5.85 3.42
C TYR A 181 6.57 4.46 3.64
N ILE A 182 6.54 3.64 2.59
CA ILE A 182 6.14 2.23 2.62
C ILE A 182 7.18 1.37 1.90
N VAL A 183 7.21 0.08 2.22
CA VAL A 183 8.02 -0.95 1.54
C VAL A 183 7.14 -2.15 1.20
N ARG A 184 7.57 -2.94 0.21
CA ARG A 184 6.94 -4.21 -0.13
C ARG A 184 7.58 -5.33 0.69
N GLU A 185 6.75 -6.05 1.44
CA GLU A 185 7.14 -7.32 2.06
C GLU A 185 6.29 -8.44 1.44
N LYS A 186 6.84 -9.16 0.49
CA LYS A 186 6.11 -10.12 -0.38
C LYS A 186 5.00 -9.38 -1.14
N LYS A 187 3.73 -9.68 -0.82
CA LYS A 187 2.55 -9.01 -1.40
C LYS A 187 2.01 -7.87 -0.54
N ASN A 188 2.51 -7.71 0.67
CA ASN A 188 2.00 -6.74 1.63
C ASN A 188 2.74 -5.41 1.54
N LEU A 189 2.02 -4.33 1.80
CA LEU A 189 2.55 -2.99 1.97
C LEU A 189 2.76 -2.73 3.47
N VAL A 190 4.00 -2.43 3.84
CA VAL A 190 4.36 -2.20 5.24
C VAL A 190 4.84 -0.75 5.38
N PRO A 191 4.29 0.03 6.32
CA PRO A 191 4.78 1.36 6.59
C PRO A 191 6.18 1.31 7.21
N THR A 192 7.06 2.21 6.80
CA THR A 192 8.37 2.39 7.42
C THR A 192 8.28 3.29 8.65
N GLU A 193 9.31 3.30 9.47
CA GLU A 193 9.40 4.27 10.59
C GLU A 193 9.23 5.72 10.10
N LYS A 194 9.84 6.04 8.95
CA LYS A 194 9.68 7.35 8.31
C LYS A 194 8.24 7.63 7.91
N GLY A 195 7.56 6.63 7.32
CA GLY A 195 6.16 6.73 6.94
C GLY A 195 5.26 6.94 8.15
N LEU A 196 5.47 6.20 9.23
CA LEU A 196 4.73 6.36 10.49
C LEU A 196 4.99 7.72 11.13
N ALA A 197 6.24 8.23 11.08
CA ALA A 197 6.55 9.56 11.58
C ALA A 197 5.80 10.66 10.81
N VAL A 198 5.77 10.58 9.48
CA VAL A 198 5.00 11.51 8.63
C VAL A 198 3.51 11.40 8.93
N TYR A 199 2.97 10.18 9.01
CA TYR A 199 1.58 9.93 9.36
C TYR A 199 1.20 10.59 10.70
N ASN A 200 2.01 10.39 11.74
CA ASN A 200 1.75 10.97 13.06
C ASN A 200 1.72 12.50 13.08
N ILE A 201 2.40 13.16 12.13
CA ILE A 201 2.39 14.62 11.98
C ILE A 201 1.12 15.11 11.29
N ILE A 202 0.64 14.35 10.29
CA ILE A 202 -0.43 14.83 9.41
C ILE A 202 -1.81 14.27 9.75
N ARG A 203 -1.91 13.15 10.50
CA ARG A 203 -3.18 12.41 10.72
C ARG A 203 -4.32 13.24 11.27
N ASP A 204 -4.00 14.24 12.12
CA ASP A 204 -4.98 15.13 12.76
C ASP A 204 -5.16 16.45 11.98
N LYS A 205 -4.58 16.56 10.79
CA LYS A 205 -4.67 17.74 9.93
C LYS A 205 -5.63 17.51 8.77
N LYS A 206 -6.36 18.55 8.40
CA LYS A 206 -7.34 18.48 7.30
C LYS A 206 -6.74 17.97 5.96
N ILE A 207 -5.45 18.17 5.72
CA ILE A 207 -4.78 17.68 4.50
C ILE A 207 -4.81 16.14 4.39
N ALA A 208 -4.93 15.43 5.51
CA ALA A 208 -5.00 13.97 5.54
C ALA A 208 -6.46 13.46 5.57
N ASP A 209 -7.43 14.38 5.63
CA ASP A 209 -8.84 14.03 5.74
C ASP A 209 -9.46 13.81 4.34
N VAL A 210 -10.14 12.69 4.18
CA VAL A 210 -10.90 12.36 2.97
C VAL A 210 -12.05 13.37 2.74
N GLU A 211 -12.62 13.90 3.82
CA GLU A 211 -13.70 14.89 3.75
C GLU A 211 -13.25 16.15 3.00
N MET A 212 -12.02 16.60 3.22
CA MET A 212 -11.48 17.76 2.51
C MET A 212 -11.40 17.53 1.00
N THR A 213 -11.00 16.33 0.56
CA THR A 213 -11.02 15.95 -0.84
C THR A 213 -12.44 16.00 -1.41
N GLY A 214 -13.40 15.42 -0.68
CA GLY A 214 -14.83 15.48 -1.08
C GLY A 214 -15.38 16.89 -1.18
N MET A 215 -15.00 17.79 -0.27
CA MET A 215 -15.38 19.21 -0.33
C MET A 215 -14.80 19.92 -1.57
N TRP A 216 -13.57 19.63 -1.92
CA TRP A 216 -12.94 20.23 -3.10
C TRP A 216 -13.55 19.69 -4.39
N GLU A 217 -13.79 18.38 -4.51
CA GLU A 217 -14.46 17.78 -5.66
C GLU A 217 -15.89 18.35 -5.85
N ASN A 218 -16.67 18.46 -4.76
CA ASN A 218 -17.99 19.09 -4.79
C ASN A 218 -17.91 20.55 -5.26
N THR A 219 -16.89 21.28 -4.80
CA THR A 219 -16.71 22.67 -5.20
C THR A 219 -16.31 22.80 -6.67
N LEU A 220 -15.45 21.92 -7.17
CA LEU A 220 -15.08 21.86 -8.58
C LEU A 220 -16.30 21.55 -9.47
N ALA A 221 -17.15 20.60 -9.07
CA ALA A 221 -18.40 20.32 -9.77
C ALA A 221 -19.34 21.54 -9.83
N LYS A 222 -19.40 22.34 -8.75
CA LYS A 222 -20.18 23.61 -8.75
C LYS A 222 -19.57 24.70 -9.65
N ILE A 223 -18.25 24.69 -9.83
CA ILE A 223 -17.58 25.57 -10.78
C ILE A 223 -17.91 25.14 -12.21
N GLU A 224 -17.90 23.85 -12.49
CA GLU A 224 -18.23 23.28 -13.80
C GLU A 224 -19.68 23.58 -14.19
N SER A 225 -20.63 23.47 -13.23
CA SER A 225 -22.04 23.84 -13.45
C SER A 225 -22.28 25.35 -13.50
N GLY A 226 -21.29 26.18 -13.23
CA GLY A 226 -21.42 27.66 -13.20
C GLY A 226 -22.05 28.21 -11.91
N GLU A 227 -22.28 27.37 -10.88
CA GLU A 227 -22.86 27.78 -9.60
C GLU A 227 -21.86 28.48 -8.69
N MET A 228 -20.55 28.31 -8.93
CA MET A 228 -19.49 28.92 -8.13
C MET A 228 -18.42 29.59 -9.00
N ASN A 229 -17.92 30.74 -8.52
CA ASN A 229 -16.83 31.43 -9.18
C ASN A 229 -15.47 30.76 -8.92
N PRO A 230 -14.68 30.42 -9.96
CA PRO A 230 -13.36 29.79 -9.82
C PRO A 230 -12.38 30.58 -8.94
N ASP A 231 -12.42 31.93 -9.01
CA ASP A 231 -11.51 32.78 -8.22
C ASP A 231 -11.75 32.68 -6.71
N THR A 232 -12.99 32.43 -6.29
CA THR A 232 -13.31 32.20 -4.87
C THR A 232 -12.66 30.92 -4.36
N PHE A 233 -12.73 29.85 -5.17
CA PHE A 233 -12.10 28.58 -4.85
C PHE A 233 -10.57 28.71 -4.80
N ARG A 234 -9.96 29.35 -5.80
CA ARG A 234 -8.51 29.59 -5.87
C ARG A 234 -8.00 30.34 -4.65
N LYS A 235 -8.68 31.45 -4.25
CA LYS A 235 -8.32 32.20 -3.05
C LYS A 235 -8.43 31.34 -1.79
N GLY A 236 -9.44 30.50 -1.68
CA GLY A 236 -9.61 29.55 -0.56
C GLY A 236 -8.43 28.57 -0.46
N ILE A 237 -7.99 27.99 -1.59
CA ILE A 237 -6.81 27.12 -1.65
C ILE A 237 -5.53 27.86 -1.23
N GLU A 238 -5.32 29.10 -1.72
CA GLU A 238 -4.15 29.90 -1.35
C GLU A 238 -4.09 30.19 0.15
N VAL A 239 -5.22 30.53 0.77
CA VAL A 239 -5.30 30.73 2.23
C VAL A 239 -4.97 29.43 2.97
N TYR A 240 -5.58 28.31 2.56
CA TYR A 240 -5.32 27.02 3.17
C TYR A 240 -3.87 26.57 3.00
N ALA A 241 -3.29 26.74 1.82
CA ALA A 241 -1.89 26.38 1.56
C ALA A 241 -0.93 27.17 2.48
N ARG A 242 -1.17 28.46 2.70
CA ARG A 242 -0.39 29.27 3.66
C ARG A 242 -0.56 28.77 5.09
N GLN A 243 -1.79 28.48 5.51
CA GLN A 243 -2.08 27.97 6.85
C GLN A 243 -1.38 26.65 7.10
N ILE A 244 -1.59 25.63 6.27
CA ILE A 244 -1.00 24.31 6.47
C ILE A 244 0.53 24.36 6.40
N THR A 245 1.10 25.22 5.56
CA THR A 245 2.54 25.43 5.48
C THR A 245 3.08 25.98 6.80
N ALA A 246 2.44 27.00 7.37
CA ALA A 246 2.83 27.55 8.67
C ALA A 246 2.73 26.49 9.78
N GLU A 247 1.62 25.75 9.84
CA GLU A 247 1.42 24.68 10.82
C GLU A 247 2.49 23.58 10.71
N LEU A 248 2.92 23.23 9.49
CA LEU A 248 3.93 22.17 9.27
C LEU A 248 5.35 22.65 9.53
N LEU A 249 5.65 23.93 9.33
CA LEU A 249 6.96 24.53 9.64
C LEU A 249 7.21 24.60 11.16
N ASP A 250 6.15 24.76 11.96
CA ASP A 250 6.24 24.77 13.43
C ASP A 250 6.37 23.37 14.04
N VAL A 251 6.17 22.30 13.24
CA VAL A 251 6.34 20.94 13.72
C VAL A 251 7.82 20.64 13.93
N GLN A 252 8.22 20.54 15.17
CA GLN A 252 9.54 20.01 15.53
C GLN A 252 9.56 18.51 15.26
N LEU A 253 10.19 18.12 14.16
CA LEU A 253 10.41 16.73 13.82
C LEU A 253 11.39 16.08 14.77
N SER A 254 10.93 15.52 15.85
CA SER A 254 11.68 14.51 16.57
C SER A 254 11.58 13.21 15.75
N PHE A 255 12.40 13.07 14.74
CA PHE A 255 12.64 11.76 14.13
C PHE A 255 13.35 10.89 15.17
N ALA A 256 12.59 10.33 16.06
CA ALA A 256 13.02 9.19 16.83
C ALA A 256 12.96 7.92 15.96
N SER A 257 13.67 7.89 14.85
CA SER A 257 14.28 6.65 14.40
C SER A 257 15.45 6.39 15.35
N GLY A 258 15.10 6.36 16.62
CA GLY A 258 16.02 5.98 17.64
C GLY A 258 16.07 4.46 17.67
N SER A 259 17.07 3.86 17.07
CA SER A 259 17.68 2.76 17.78
C SER A 259 17.96 3.34 19.17
N GLY A 260 17.42 2.76 20.22
CA GLY A 260 17.54 3.31 21.58
C GLY A 260 19.00 3.41 22.12
N CYS A 261 19.99 3.65 21.24
CA CYS A 261 21.39 3.72 21.58
C CYS A 261 21.69 5.02 22.30
N ILE A 262 22.06 4.88 23.56
CA ILE A 262 22.60 5.99 24.36
C ILE A 262 23.92 6.45 23.72
N CYS A 263 24.11 7.77 23.64
CA CYS A 263 25.35 8.34 23.13
C CYS A 263 26.55 7.86 23.95
N PRO A 264 27.58 7.30 23.33
CA PRO A 264 28.74 6.75 24.06
C PRO A 264 29.57 7.83 24.77
N LYS A 265 29.51 9.09 24.30
CA LYS A 265 30.26 10.23 24.86
C LYS A 265 29.52 10.86 26.04
N CYS A 266 28.33 11.42 25.84
CA CYS A 266 27.65 12.19 26.88
C CYS A 266 26.75 11.33 27.80
N LYS A 267 26.45 10.10 27.46
CA LYS A 267 25.58 9.16 28.21
C LYS A 267 24.14 9.64 28.47
N THR A 268 23.82 10.90 28.17
CA THR A 268 22.52 11.53 28.40
C THR A 268 21.68 11.65 27.11
N GLY A 269 22.31 11.91 25.98
CA GLY A 269 21.66 11.99 24.67
C GLY A 269 21.54 10.60 24.00
N ARG A 270 20.71 10.53 22.96
CA ARG A 270 20.55 9.36 22.09
C ARG A 270 21.10 9.65 20.71
N ILE A 271 21.56 8.63 19.99
CA ILE A 271 22.02 8.79 18.61
C ILE A 271 20.79 8.81 17.68
N LEU A 272 20.62 9.91 16.99
CA LEU A 272 19.58 10.15 15.98
C LEU A 272 20.17 9.91 14.59
N PHE A 273 19.44 9.15 13.76
CA PHE A 273 19.85 8.81 12.41
C PHE A 273 19.23 9.76 11.40
N TYR A 274 20.07 10.34 10.54
CA TYR A 274 19.68 11.20 9.43
C TYR A 274 20.20 10.59 8.10
N PRO A 275 19.71 11.03 6.94
CA PRO A 275 20.13 10.47 5.66
C PRO A 275 21.64 10.52 5.38
N LYS A 276 22.33 11.56 5.86
CA LYS A 276 23.77 11.74 5.63
C LYS A 276 24.65 11.54 6.87
N VAL A 277 24.05 11.63 8.06
CA VAL A 277 24.78 11.56 9.34
C VAL A 277 23.96 10.87 10.41
N ALA A 278 24.63 10.34 11.44
CA ALA A 278 24.02 10.03 12.73
C ALA A 278 24.68 10.92 13.79
N LYS A 279 23.88 11.59 14.64
CA LYS A 279 24.39 12.53 15.63
C LYS A 279 23.68 12.41 16.97
N CYS A 280 24.33 12.88 18.03
CA CYS A 280 23.73 12.94 19.35
C CYS A 280 22.54 13.92 19.39
N SER A 281 21.47 13.56 20.12
CA SER A 281 20.32 14.43 20.38
C SER A 281 20.63 15.57 21.35
N ASN A 282 21.68 15.43 22.17
CA ASN A 282 22.15 16.50 23.04
C ASN A 282 22.92 17.53 22.22
N VAL A 283 22.46 18.78 22.19
CA VAL A 283 23.04 19.89 21.42
C VAL A 283 24.48 20.24 21.83
N ASP A 284 24.83 20.00 23.09
CA ASP A 284 26.16 20.25 23.63
C ASP A 284 27.14 19.10 23.35
N CYS A 285 26.67 18.02 22.72
CA CYS A 285 27.49 16.86 22.42
C CYS A 285 27.91 16.82 20.96
N SER A 286 29.22 16.77 20.72
CA SER A 286 29.83 16.84 19.39
C SER A 286 29.79 15.53 18.59
N VAL A 287 29.22 14.43 19.12
CA VAL A 287 29.23 13.13 18.42
C VAL A 287 28.44 13.20 17.13
N THR A 288 29.13 13.05 16.00
CA THR A 288 28.60 13.04 14.66
C THR A 288 29.27 11.95 13.83
N ILE A 289 28.49 11.04 13.27
CA ILE A 289 28.95 9.93 12.46
C ILE A 289 28.44 10.14 11.04
N PHE A 290 29.34 10.43 10.11
CA PHE A 290 28.99 10.56 8.69
C PHE A 290 28.71 9.19 8.09
N ARG A 291 27.56 9.03 7.42
CA ARG A 291 27.19 7.77 6.79
C ARG A 291 28.09 7.39 5.62
N ASN A 292 28.55 8.37 4.84
CA ASN A 292 29.51 8.11 3.79
C ASN A 292 30.94 8.21 4.36
N LYS A 293 31.65 7.10 4.35
CA LYS A 293 33.06 7.00 4.79
C LYS A 293 33.84 6.31 3.68
N SER A 294 34.79 7.02 3.05
CA SER A 294 35.64 6.46 1.97
C SER A 294 34.82 5.72 0.88
N ASP A 295 33.86 6.42 0.28
CA ASP A 295 32.91 5.92 -0.75
C ASP A 295 32.04 4.74 -0.30
N LYS A 296 31.99 4.45 0.99
CA LYS A 296 31.12 3.41 1.55
C LYS A 296 30.03 4.04 2.39
N GLN A 297 28.77 3.69 2.04
CA GLN A 297 27.59 4.07 2.83
C GLN A 297 27.43 3.12 4.02
N LEU A 298 27.46 3.65 5.24
CA LEU A 298 27.24 2.89 6.46
C LEU A 298 25.75 2.66 6.70
N THR A 299 25.40 1.44 7.04
CA THR A 299 24.03 1.06 7.43
C THR A 299 23.72 1.44 8.88
N ASP A 300 22.44 1.56 9.23
CA ASP A 300 22.01 1.82 10.61
C ASP A 300 22.53 0.75 11.57
N LYS A 301 22.52 -0.52 11.13
CA LYS A 301 23.06 -1.64 11.90
C LYS A 301 24.54 -1.47 12.24
N GLN A 302 25.37 -1.03 11.26
CA GLN A 302 26.80 -0.79 11.47
C GLN A 302 27.07 0.41 12.40
N ILE A 303 26.26 1.47 12.27
CA ILE A 303 26.36 2.63 13.16
C ILE A 303 25.90 2.25 14.58
N THR A 304 24.81 1.49 14.70
CA THR A 304 24.35 0.96 15.99
C THR A 304 25.41 0.12 16.68
N GLU A 305 26.04 -0.80 15.96
CA GLU A 305 27.14 -1.63 16.45
C GLU A 305 28.31 -0.75 16.93
N LEU A 306 28.74 0.25 16.13
CA LEU A 306 29.77 1.19 16.51
C LEU A 306 29.45 1.94 17.80
N VAL A 307 28.22 2.41 17.96
CA VAL A 307 27.77 3.19 19.12
C VAL A 307 27.67 2.33 20.38
N THR A 308 27.21 1.09 20.25
CA THR A 308 26.97 0.20 21.40
C THR A 308 28.21 -0.52 21.88
N THR A 309 29.08 -0.94 20.94
CA THR A 309 30.27 -1.75 21.25
C THR A 309 31.57 -0.98 21.15
N GLY A 310 31.52 0.27 20.63
CA GLY A 310 32.71 1.09 20.38
C GLY A 310 33.47 0.73 19.09
N LYS A 311 33.17 -0.38 18.44
CA LYS A 311 33.84 -0.89 17.24
C LYS A 311 32.87 -1.67 16.36
N THR A 312 33.03 -1.61 15.03
CA THR A 312 32.26 -2.45 14.09
C THR A 312 32.97 -3.77 13.79
N GLY A 313 32.23 -4.77 13.32
CA GLY A 313 32.80 -5.87 12.58
C GLY A 313 33.55 -5.38 11.32
N LEU A 314 34.21 -6.32 10.60
CA LEU A 314 34.93 -6.00 9.37
C LEU A 314 33.96 -5.58 8.26
N ILE A 315 34.10 -4.34 7.78
CA ILE A 315 33.32 -3.79 6.67
C ILE A 315 34.19 -3.86 5.41
N LYS A 316 33.66 -4.48 4.36
CA LYS A 316 34.36 -4.66 3.10
C LYS A 316 34.07 -3.51 2.12
N GLY A 317 35.08 -3.19 1.30
CA GLY A 317 34.90 -2.37 0.11
C GLY A 317 34.93 -0.86 0.36
N PHE A 318 35.70 -0.36 1.31
CA PHE A 318 36.07 1.04 1.37
C PHE A 318 37.02 1.39 0.23
N LYS A 319 36.98 2.62 -0.27
CA LYS A 319 37.93 3.13 -1.28
C LYS A 319 38.85 4.18 -0.70
N SER A 320 40.15 3.98 -0.87
CA SER A 320 41.17 5.00 -0.51
C SER A 320 41.12 6.17 -1.49
N LYS A 321 41.76 7.30 -1.15
CA LYS A 321 41.90 8.48 -2.03
C LYS A 321 42.52 8.15 -3.39
N ASN A 322 43.32 7.07 -3.47
CA ASN A 322 43.95 6.58 -4.69
C ASN A 322 43.14 5.50 -5.38
N GLY A 323 41.85 5.32 -5.06
CA GLY A 323 40.97 4.36 -5.69
C GLY A 323 41.13 2.90 -5.26
N LYS A 324 42.12 2.57 -4.41
CA LYS A 324 42.35 1.19 -3.94
C LYS A 324 41.27 0.80 -2.95
N VAL A 325 40.70 -0.37 -3.18
CA VAL A 325 39.69 -1.00 -2.30
C VAL A 325 40.38 -1.62 -1.09
N PHE A 326 39.85 -1.41 0.11
CA PHE A 326 40.33 -2.03 1.34
C PHE A 326 39.20 -2.36 2.28
N ASP A 327 39.46 -3.29 3.21
CA ASP A 327 38.55 -3.73 4.25
C ASP A 327 39.05 -3.25 5.60
N ALA A 328 38.16 -2.72 6.44
CA ALA A 328 38.50 -2.26 7.77
C ALA A 328 37.31 -2.33 8.71
N SER A 329 37.57 -2.38 10.01
CA SER A 329 36.56 -2.08 11.03
C SER A 329 36.61 -0.57 11.33
N LEU A 330 35.53 -0.04 11.89
CA LEU A 330 35.45 1.32 12.38
C LEU A 330 35.43 1.30 13.91
N ALA A 331 36.11 2.26 14.53
CA ALA A 331 36.09 2.48 15.97
C ALA A 331 36.10 3.98 16.28
N PHE A 332 35.70 4.34 17.51
CA PHE A 332 35.89 5.70 18.00
C PHE A 332 37.33 5.92 18.51
N ASP A 333 37.88 7.10 18.22
CA ASP A 333 39.06 7.59 18.91
C ASP A 333 38.73 8.20 20.27
N GLU A 334 39.74 8.73 20.99
CA GLU A 334 39.55 9.34 22.30
C GLU A 334 38.62 10.58 22.29
N GLN A 335 38.47 11.23 21.13
CA GLN A 335 37.59 12.37 20.92
C GLN A 335 36.20 11.97 20.38
N PHE A 336 35.94 10.68 20.24
CA PHE A 336 34.72 10.12 19.62
C PHE A 336 34.56 10.42 18.12
N ASN A 337 35.68 10.62 17.39
CA ASN A 337 35.64 10.61 15.93
C ASN A 337 35.74 9.16 15.42
N VAL A 338 35.15 8.91 14.26
CA VAL A 338 35.19 7.59 13.65
C VAL A 338 36.48 7.37 12.89
N THR A 339 37.26 6.36 13.24
CA THR A 339 38.53 5.97 12.65
C THR A 339 38.53 4.57 12.08
N PHE A 340 39.47 4.27 11.17
CA PHE A 340 39.65 2.92 10.62
C PHE A 340 40.55 2.07 11.51
N VAL A 341 40.11 0.83 11.77
CA VAL A 341 40.94 -0.19 12.42
C VAL A 341 41.17 -1.30 11.42
N PHE A 342 42.44 -1.48 11.03
CA PHE A 342 42.82 -2.51 10.09
C PHE A 342 43.02 -3.85 10.80
N PRO A 343 42.68 -4.99 10.16
CA PRO A 343 43.01 -6.30 10.73
C PRO A 343 44.50 -6.50 10.79
N GLU A 344 44.99 -7.09 11.89
CA GLU A 344 46.38 -7.46 12.02
C GLU A 344 46.77 -8.41 10.89
N LYS A 345 47.87 -8.11 10.20
CA LYS A 345 48.45 -9.03 9.23
C LYS A 345 48.96 -10.24 10.00
N LYS A 346 48.28 -11.39 9.86
CA LYS A 346 48.85 -12.66 10.32
C LYS A 346 50.21 -12.82 9.63
N GLY A 347 51.29 -12.69 10.40
CA GLY A 347 52.64 -12.93 9.91
C GLY A 347 52.72 -14.32 9.28
N LYS A 348 53.23 -14.40 8.05
CA LYS A 348 53.57 -15.71 7.46
C LYS A 348 54.53 -16.40 8.40
N PRO A 349 54.31 -17.68 8.76
CA PRO A 349 55.34 -18.42 9.45
C PRO A 349 56.60 -18.40 8.63
N LYS A 350 57.73 -17.92 9.23
CA LYS A 350 59.06 -18.07 8.63
C LYS A 350 59.31 -19.56 8.39
N LYS A 351 59.58 -19.92 7.14
CA LYS A 351 60.12 -21.23 6.78
C LYS A 351 61.52 -21.37 7.35
#